data_41ad96190743f3dc536268571535ce76
#
_entry.id   41ad96190743f3dc536268571535ce76
#
_cell.length_a   1.000
_cell.length_b   1.000
_cell.length_c   1.000
_cell.angle_alpha   90.00
_cell.angle_beta   90.00
_cell.angle_gamma   90.00
#
_symmetry.space_group_name_H-M   'P 1'
#
loop_
_entity.id
_entity.type
_entity.pdbx_description
1 polymer ?
#
loop_
_entity_poly.entity_id
_entity_poly.type
_entity_poly.pdbx_seq_one_letter_code
_entity_poly.pdbx_strand_id
1 'polypeptide(L)'
;MTAMCDEVRRQGGEHIYYSVVTLEQPAEGEGLYHMEKVDFQPGNPGHDCYSTAKAITSIAVGILYDRGLLKPADKLSKFLSSYMIEGTDPKWGDLTLHQLMRHRTGARGGVDFDLTNAHLWKDPEWLHTLFAEPIVGEPEERFVYSDGNYYIVGRIVEEIVGMDLELFTQKEVFVPLGCHVNAWSRDVNGHTVGGTGLYFRTEDLAKIGWLWANEGMWGDRRIYSKEWSDLFVNYQKDQVADYGYGICRIADGVVAGGGMYGQGVCADLNRKRVVAFHCFDPHGKTAGLNGFCAGLKD
;
A
#
# COMPACT_ATOMS: atom_id res chain seq x y z
N MET A 1 21.59 -3.38 9.83
CA MET A 1 21.62 -4.54 8.88
C MET A 1 21.93 -5.89 9.54
N THR A 2 23.02 -6.06 10.32
CA THR A 2 23.44 -7.37 10.88
C THR A 2 22.30 -8.10 11.59
N ALA A 3 21.60 -7.45 12.53
CA ALA A 3 20.49 -8.06 13.26
C ALA A 3 19.36 -8.57 12.35
N MET A 4 19.09 -7.89 11.22
CA MET A 4 18.11 -8.34 10.22
C MET A 4 18.56 -9.60 9.53
N CYS A 5 19.84 -9.65 9.12
CA CYS A 5 20.39 -10.84 8.45
C CYS A 5 20.42 -12.03 9.40
N ASP A 6 20.74 -11.81 10.66
CA ASP A 6 20.75 -12.87 11.68
C ASP A 6 19.32 -13.38 11.94
N GLU A 7 18.30 -12.50 11.93
CA GLU A 7 16.92 -12.92 12.05
C GLU A 7 16.45 -13.73 10.83
N VAL A 8 16.81 -13.31 9.61
CA VAL A 8 16.52 -14.12 8.39
C VAL A 8 17.14 -15.52 8.50
N ARG A 9 18.40 -15.62 8.93
CA ARG A 9 19.10 -16.91 9.13
C ARG A 9 18.44 -17.73 10.24
N ARG A 10 18.10 -17.11 11.35
CA ARG A 10 17.42 -17.78 12.49
C ARG A 10 16.09 -18.41 12.06
N GLN A 11 15.37 -17.77 11.16
CA GLN A 11 14.13 -18.29 10.58
C GLN A 11 14.36 -19.36 9.50
N GLY A 12 15.61 -19.67 9.13
CA GLY A 12 15.93 -20.51 7.97
C GLY A 12 15.52 -19.89 6.64
N GLY A 13 15.45 -18.55 6.60
CA GLY A 13 14.87 -17.79 5.49
C GLY A 13 15.81 -17.46 4.35
N GLU A 14 17.09 -17.89 4.39
CA GLU A 14 18.09 -17.55 3.36
C GLU A 14 17.69 -18.00 1.95
N HIS A 15 16.84 -19.03 1.83
CA HIS A 15 16.32 -19.52 0.55
C HIS A 15 14.95 -18.91 0.17
N ILE A 16 14.36 -18.11 1.05
CA ILE A 16 13.02 -17.55 0.91
C ILE A 16 13.12 -16.04 0.65
N TYR A 17 14.02 -15.33 1.37
CA TYR A 17 14.27 -13.93 1.17
C TYR A 17 15.13 -13.67 -0.07
N TYR A 18 14.76 -12.68 -0.86
CA TYR A 18 15.55 -12.18 -1.98
C TYR A 18 16.53 -11.12 -1.51
N SER A 19 16.03 -10.08 -0.86
CA SER A 19 16.86 -8.99 -0.35
C SER A 19 16.23 -8.29 0.85
N VAL A 20 17.08 -7.69 1.67
CA VAL A 20 16.72 -6.81 2.77
C VAL A 20 17.49 -5.50 2.60
N VAL A 21 16.77 -4.38 2.76
CA VAL A 21 17.33 -3.01 2.70
C VAL A 21 16.97 -2.29 3.97
N THR A 22 17.94 -1.57 4.54
CA THR A 22 17.70 -0.61 5.63
C THR A 22 18.02 0.80 5.17
N LEU A 23 17.21 1.76 5.57
CA LEU A 23 17.50 3.19 5.45
C LEU A 23 17.51 3.79 6.86
N GLU A 24 18.54 4.58 7.15
CA GLU A 24 18.72 5.27 8.42
C GLU A 24 19.15 6.72 8.18
N GLN A 25 19.12 7.54 9.24
CA GLN A 25 19.62 8.91 9.16
C GLN A 25 21.10 8.89 8.73
N PRO A 26 21.49 9.71 7.76
CA PRO A 26 22.86 9.80 7.30
C PRO A 26 23.73 10.52 8.35
N ALA A 27 25.03 10.32 8.29
CA ALA A 27 25.98 11.17 9.03
C ALA A 27 25.90 12.62 8.51
N GLU A 28 26.33 13.56 9.32
CA GLU A 28 26.33 14.98 8.95
C GLU A 28 27.14 15.21 7.67
N GLY A 29 26.50 15.82 6.65
CA GLY A 29 27.11 16.07 5.35
C GLY A 29 26.98 14.93 4.32
N GLU A 30 26.40 13.81 4.69
CA GLU A 30 26.08 12.70 3.79
C GLU A 30 24.63 12.78 3.32
N GLY A 31 24.37 12.59 2.07
CA GLY A 31 23.11 12.47 1.36
C GLY A 31 21.77 12.53 2.12
N LEU A 32 20.73 11.96 1.55
CA LEU A 32 19.39 11.99 2.16
C LEU A 32 19.18 10.89 3.23
N TYR A 33 19.84 9.78 3.06
CA TYR A 33 19.83 8.64 3.96
C TYR A 33 21.11 7.81 3.81
N HIS A 34 21.43 7.03 4.83
CA HIS A 34 22.38 5.92 4.73
C HIS A 34 21.63 4.65 4.34
N MET A 35 22.08 3.93 3.31
CA MET A 35 21.47 2.69 2.84
C MET A 35 22.42 1.52 3.02
N GLU A 36 21.92 0.44 3.62
CA GLU A 36 22.56 -0.86 3.55
C GLU A 36 21.64 -1.88 2.88
N LYS A 37 22.21 -2.76 2.06
CA LYS A 37 21.50 -3.82 1.35
C LYS A 37 22.21 -5.13 1.48
N VAL A 38 21.46 -6.20 1.66
CA VAL A 38 21.93 -7.59 1.56
C VAL A 38 21.03 -8.36 0.61
N ASP A 39 21.61 -8.98 -0.40
CA ASP A 39 20.96 -9.91 -1.31
C ASP A 39 21.25 -11.35 -0.85
N PHE A 40 20.21 -12.13 -0.62
CA PHE A 40 20.29 -13.55 -0.25
C PHE A 40 20.18 -14.43 -1.47
N GLN A 41 19.47 -13.99 -2.51
CA GLN A 41 19.24 -14.72 -3.73
C GLN A 41 19.66 -13.90 -4.94
N PRO A 42 20.36 -14.49 -5.92
CA PRO A 42 20.54 -13.87 -7.23
C PRO A 42 19.20 -13.89 -7.95
N GLY A 43 18.85 -12.83 -8.63
CA GLY A 43 17.61 -12.84 -9.41
C GLY A 43 17.16 -11.48 -9.92
N ASN A 44 15.96 -11.47 -10.44
CA ASN A 44 15.32 -10.25 -10.89
C ASN A 44 15.14 -9.32 -9.67
N PRO A 45 15.68 -8.10 -9.71
CA PRO A 45 15.54 -7.16 -8.61
C PRO A 45 14.10 -6.68 -8.40
N GLY A 46 13.21 -6.76 -9.40
CA GLY A 46 11.82 -6.38 -9.30
C GLY A 46 10.95 -7.55 -8.85
N HIS A 47 10.29 -7.40 -7.70
CA HIS A 47 9.37 -8.40 -7.14
C HIS A 47 7.99 -7.80 -6.95
N ASP A 48 6.95 -8.63 -7.04
CA ASP A 48 5.59 -8.22 -6.71
C ASP A 48 5.52 -7.83 -5.22
N CYS A 49 5.10 -6.60 -4.98
CA CYS A 49 4.88 -6.08 -3.62
C CYS A 49 3.55 -6.54 -3.03
N TYR A 50 2.70 -7.20 -3.83
CA TYR A 50 1.35 -7.59 -3.44
C TYR A 50 0.63 -6.40 -2.76
N SER A 51 0.00 -6.65 -1.63
CA SER A 51 -0.82 -5.67 -0.91
C SER A 51 -0.07 -4.42 -0.41
N THR A 52 1.25 -4.39 -0.42
CA THR A 52 2.01 -3.16 -0.13
C THR A 52 1.72 -2.06 -1.17
N ALA A 53 1.26 -2.42 -2.38
CA ALA A 53 0.79 -1.48 -3.40
C ALA A 53 -0.30 -0.54 -2.90
N LYS A 54 -1.15 -0.98 -1.96
CA LYS A 54 -2.23 -0.17 -1.37
C LYS A 54 -1.72 1.10 -0.70
N ALA A 55 -0.59 1.02 -0.03
CA ALA A 55 0.04 2.18 0.59
C ALA A 55 0.49 3.22 -0.43
N ILE A 56 0.93 2.77 -1.61
CA ILE A 56 1.35 3.66 -2.71
C ILE A 56 0.13 4.32 -3.34
N THR A 57 -0.95 3.58 -3.55
CA THR A 57 -2.24 4.15 -3.96
C THR A 57 -2.73 5.22 -2.97
N SER A 58 -2.54 4.98 -1.66
CA SER A 58 -2.87 5.98 -0.63
C SER A 58 -2.01 7.24 -0.70
N ILE A 59 -0.75 7.14 -1.14
CA ILE A 59 0.08 8.34 -1.40
C ILE A 59 -0.51 9.14 -2.57
N ALA A 60 -0.95 8.49 -3.64
CA ALA A 60 -1.62 9.18 -4.74
C ALA A 60 -2.88 9.93 -4.28
N VAL A 61 -3.69 9.32 -3.41
CA VAL A 61 -4.85 9.97 -2.78
C VAL A 61 -4.40 11.19 -1.95
N GLY A 62 -3.31 11.07 -1.19
CA GLY A 62 -2.76 12.17 -0.39
C GLY A 62 -2.36 13.37 -1.23
N ILE A 63 -1.76 13.14 -2.38
CA ILE A 63 -1.41 14.22 -3.32
C ILE A 63 -2.68 14.93 -3.84
N LEU A 64 -3.74 14.19 -4.12
CA LEU A 64 -5.02 14.79 -4.55
C LEU A 64 -5.74 15.51 -3.41
N TYR A 65 -5.62 15.00 -2.18
CA TYR A 65 -6.10 15.68 -0.97
C TYR A 65 -5.44 17.05 -0.82
N ASP A 66 -4.11 17.11 -0.94
CA ASP A 66 -3.34 18.35 -0.84
C ASP A 66 -3.69 19.35 -1.94
N ARG A 67 -4.10 18.87 -3.10
CA ARG A 67 -4.59 19.68 -4.23
C ARG A 67 -6.06 20.14 -4.04
N GLY A 68 -6.72 19.71 -2.98
CA GLY A 68 -8.13 20.02 -2.71
C GLY A 68 -9.13 19.34 -3.66
N LEU A 69 -8.72 18.32 -4.38
CA LEU A 69 -9.54 17.62 -5.38
C LEU A 69 -10.44 16.54 -4.79
N LEU A 70 -10.05 15.99 -3.65
CA LEU A 70 -10.84 15.04 -2.88
C LEU A 70 -10.58 15.20 -1.37
N LYS A 71 -11.43 14.57 -0.58
CA LYS A 71 -11.24 14.42 0.88
C LYS A 71 -11.79 13.07 1.36
N PRO A 72 -11.32 12.55 2.51
CA PRO A 72 -11.75 11.25 3.03
C PRO A 72 -13.27 11.09 3.18
N ALA A 73 -13.99 12.16 3.48
CA ALA A 73 -15.44 12.15 3.64
C ALA A 73 -16.24 12.23 2.31
N ASP A 74 -15.58 12.33 1.17
CA ASP A 74 -16.27 12.35 -0.12
C ASP A 74 -16.90 10.97 -0.41
N LYS A 75 -18.14 10.99 -0.89
CA LYS A 75 -18.88 9.80 -1.28
C LYS A 75 -18.38 9.24 -2.61
N LEU A 76 -18.45 7.93 -2.78
CA LEU A 76 -18.04 7.27 -4.02
C LEU A 76 -18.86 7.73 -5.23
N SER A 77 -20.16 8.01 -5.05
CA SER A 77 -21.04 8.53 -6.09
C SER A 77 -20.57 9.87 -6.66
N LYS A 78 -19.79 10.66 -5.94
CA LYS A 78 -19.20 11.90 -6.45
C LYS A 78 -18.28 11.67 -7.65
N PHE A 79 -17.60 10.53 -7.69
CA PHE A 79 -16.57 10.24 -8.66
C PHE A 79 -16.97 9.14 -9.65
N LEU A 80 -17.74 8.14 -9.20
CA LEU A 80 -17.97 6.89 -9.91
C LEU A 80 -19.46 6.60 -10.20
N SER A 81 -20.34 7.62 -10.14
CA SER A 81 -21.77 7.44 -10.36
C SER A 81 -22.12 6.85 -11.76
N SER A 82 -21.29 7.11 -12.77
CA SER A 82 -21.48 6.57 -14.14
C SER A 82 -21.28 5.06 -14.23
N TYR A 83 -20.56 4.46 -13.24
CA TYR A 83 -20.33 3.01 -13.16
C TYR A 83 -21.33 2.30 -12.26
N MET A 84 -22.24 3.02 -11.62
CA MET A 84 -23.31 2.48 -10.77
C MET A 84 -24.54 2.19 -11.60
N ILE A 85 -24.51 1.08 -12.34
CA ILE A 85 -25.54 0.64 -13.27
C ILE A 85 -26.66 -0.14 -12.57
N GLU A 86 -27.65 -0.61 -13.34
CA GLU A 86 -28.67 -1.54 -12.84
C GLU A 86 -28.00 -2.79 -12.25
N GLY A 87 -28.41 -3.19 -11.03
CA GLY A 87 -27.82 -4.29 -10.26
C GLY A 87 -26.75 -3.83 -9.22
N THR A 88 -26.33 -2.58 -9.24
CA THR A 88 -25.49 -2.01 -8.18
C THR A 88 -26.28 -1.96 -6.85
N ASP A 89 -25.67 -2.41 -5.74
CA ASP A 89 -26.22 -2.11 -4.42
C ASP A 89 -26.15 -0.59 -4.18
N PRO A 90 -27.29 0.11 -4.02
CA PRO A 90 -27.32 1.57 -3.92
C PRO A 90 -26.51 2.13 -2.75
N LYS A 91 -26.23 1.34 -1.72
CA LYS A 91 -25.40 1.75 -0.59
C LYS A 91 -23.96 2.06 -0.98
N TRP A 92 -23.44 1.49 -2.08
CA TRP A 92 -22.10 1.81 -2.57
C TRP A 92 -21.92 3.31 -2.85
N GLY A 93 -22.94 3.96 -3.39
CA GLY A 93 -22.90 5.40 -3.69
C GLY A 93 -22.73 6.29 -2.47
N ASP A 94 -23.20 5.84 -1.32
CA ASP A 94 -23.15 6.57 -0.05
C ASP A 94 -21.87 6.32 0.77
N LEU A 95 -21.13 5.25 0.45
CA LEU A 95 -19.84 4.98 1.09
C LEU A 95 -18.85 6.12 0.82
N THR A 96 -18.02 6.38 1.82
CA THR A 96 -16.96 7.37 1.72
C THR A 96 -15.63 6.75 1.33
N LEU A 97 -14.75 7.56 0.76
CA LEU A 97 -13.36 7.16 0.48
C LEU A 97 -12.65 6.65 1.75
N HIS A 98 -12.93 7.27 2.90
CA HIS A 98 -12.41 6.85 4.20
C HIS A 98 -12.78 5.40 4.54
N GLN A 99 -14.07 5.06 4.44
CA GLN A 99 -14.57 3.71 4.72
C GLN A 99 -13.95 2.66 3.78
N LEU A 100 -13.79 3.04 2.52
CA LEU A 100 -13.19 2.19 1.50
C LEU A 100 -11.71 1.89 1.83
N MET A 101 -10.91 2.93 2.12
CA MET A 101 -9.48 2.79 2.41
C MET A 101 -9.19 2.08 3.74
N ARG A 102 -10.19 1.96 4.61
CA ARG A 102 -10.13 1.22 5.87
C ARG A 102 -10.71 -0.19 5.78
N HIS A 103 -11.20 -0.60 4.63
CA HIS A 103 -11.89 -1.88 4.46
C HIS A 103 -13.12 -2.05 5.39
N ARG A 104 -13.88 -0.96 5.61
CA ARG A 104 -15.04 -0.91 6.51
C ARG A 104 -16.30 -0.49 5.77
N THR A 105 -16.55 -1.14 4.66
CA THR A 105 -17.67 -0.84 3.75
C THR A 105 -18.99 -1.46 4.18
N GLY A 106 -18.98 -2.46 5.07
CA GLY A 106 -20.15 -3.29 5.35
C GLY A 106 -20.45 -4.35 4.27
N ALA A 107 -19.56 -4.51 3.26
CA ALA A 107 -19.71 -5.53 2.24
C ALA A 107 -19.74 -6.94 2.85
N ARG A 108 -20.43 -7.87 2.18
CA ARG A 108 -20.58 -9.27 2.64
C ARG A 108 -19.22 -9.95 2.73
N GLY A 109 -18.36 -9.79 1.72
CA GLY A 109 -17.05 -10.37 1.61
C GLY A 109 -16.05 -9.44 0.95
N GLY A 110 -14.76 -9.80 1.00
CA GLY A 110 -13.70 -9.15 0.25
C GLY A 110 -13.56 -9.77 -1.14
N VAL A 111 -13.00 -9.01 -2.05
CA VAL A 111 -12.60 -9.46 -3.38
C VAL A 111 -11.09 -9.35 -3.48
N ASP A 112 -10.44 -10.48 -3.67
CA ASP A 112 -9.00 -10.57 -3.90
C ASP A 112 -8.76 -10.79 -5.40
N PHE A 113 -7.77 -10.15 -5.97
CA PHE A 113 -7.42 -10.29 -7.39
C PHE A 113 -6.47 -11.47 -7.59
N ASP A 114 -6.97 -12.65 -7.33
CA ASP A 114 -6.30 -13.91 -7.63
C ASP A 114 -7.13 -14.78 -8.60
N LEU A 115 -6.58 -15.92 -8.96
CA LEU A 115 -7.25 -16.84 -9.90
C LEU A 115 -8.55 -17.44 -9.34
N THR A 116 -8.77 -17.37 -8.03
CA THR A 116 -9.97 -17.90 -7.39
C THR A 116 -11.19 -17.01 -7.64
N ASN A 117 -10.98 -15.75 -7.99
CA ASN A 117 -11.99 -14.74 -8.29
C ASN A 117 -12.19 -14.54 -9.81
N ALA A 118 -12.07 -15.62 -10.59
CA ALA A 118 -12.22 -15.57 -12.04
C ALA A 118 -13.58 -15.03 -12.54
N HIS A 119 -14.59 -14.94 -11.68
CA HIS A 119 -15.86 -14.33 -12.01
C HIS A 119 -15.77 -12.82 -12.31
N LEU A 120 -14.77 -12.12 -11.75
CA LEU A 120 -14.47 -10.70 -12.07
C LEU A 120 -14.14 -10.50 -13.56
N TRP A 121 -13.66 -11.55 -14.23
CA TRP A 121 -13.21 -11.48 -15.61
C TRP A 121 -14.34 -11.60 -16.64
N LYS A 122 -15.57 -11.81 -16.18
CA LYS A 122 -16.75 -11.92 -17.05
C LYS A 122 -17.24 -10.57 -17.56
N ASP A 123 -17.13 -9.54 -16.71
CA ASP A 123 -17.42 -8.16 -17.11
C ASP A 123 -16.07 -7.43 -17.29
N PRO A 124 -15.80 -6.85 -18.46
CA PRO A 124 -14.57 -6.09 -18.68
C PRO A 124 -14.48 -4.85 -17.78
N GLU A 125 -15.61 -4.27 -17.32
CA GLU A 125 -15.62 -3.19 -16.35
C GLU A 125 -15.77 -3.77 -14.93
N TRP A 126 -14.65 -3.91 -14.24
CA TRP A 126 -14.61 -4.54 -12.91
C TRP A 126 -15.39 -3.77 -11.84
N LEU A 127 -15.60 -2.45 -12.02
CA LEU A 127 -16.44 -1.67 -11.10
C LEU A 127 -17.87 -2.17 -11.06
N HIS A 128 -18.43 -2.66 -12.19
CA HIS A 128 -19.78 -3.24 -12.20
C HIS A 128 -19.87 -4.45 -11.29
N THR A 129 -18.90 -5.37 -11.37
CA THR A 129 -18.85 -6.57 -10.52
C THR A 129 -18.65 -6.20 -9.05
N LEU A 130 -17.76 -5.24 -8.76
CA LEU A 130 -17.49 -4.81 -7.39
C LEU A 130 -18.71 -4.14 -6.76
N PHE A 131 -19.41 -3.28 -7.49
CA PHE A 131 -20.60 -2.59 -7.00
C PHE A 131 -21.85 -3.48 -6.95
N ALA A 132 -21.84 -4.63 -7.60
CA ALA A 132 -22.88 -5.66 -7.44
C ALA A 132 -22.73 -6.47 -6.13
N GLU A 133 -21.57 -6.41 -5.44
CA GLU A 133 -21.39 -7.04 -4.14
C GLU A 133 -22.31 -6.37 -3.09
N PRO A 134 -23.15 -7.15 -2.37
CA PRO A 134 -24.11 -6.56 -1.46
C PRO A 134 -23.47 -5.98 -0.20
N ILE A 135 -23.90 -4.79 0.20
CA ILE A 135 -23.60 -4.18 1.48
C ILE A 135 -24.60 -4.70 2.52
N VAL A 136 -24.18 -5.67 3.33
CA VAL A 136 -25.06 -6.41 4.25
C VAL A 136 -24.99 -5.93 5.70
N GLY A 137 -23.94 -5.18 6.06
CA GLY A 137 -23.73 -4.57 7.37
C GLY A 137 -23.69 -3.05 7.30
N GLU A 138 -23.60 -2.43 8.48
CA GLU A 138 -23.37 -0.99 8.53
C GLU A 138 -21.87 -0.68 8.26
N PRO A 139 -21.56 0.39 7.52
CA PRO A 139 -20.20 0.86 7.39
C PRO A 139 -19.57 1.14 8.77
N GLU A 140 -18.27 0.93 8.90
CA GLU A 140 -17.47 1.06 10.14
C GLU A 140 -17.63 -0.09 11.16
N GLU A 141 -18.69 -0.89 11.12
CA GLU A 141 -18.88 -1.96 12.11
C GLU A 141 -17.88 -3.10 11.96
N ARG A 142 -17.58 -3.51 10.71
CA ARG A 142 -16.76 -4.68 10.45
C ARG A 142 -15.63 -4.39 9.46
N PHE A 143 -14.44 -4.88 9.79
CA PHE A 143 -13.33 -4.93 8.86
C PHE A 143 -13.48 -6.12 7.91
N VAL A 144 -13.52 -5.85 6.60
CA VAL A 144 -13.56 -6.85 5.54
C VAL A 144 -12.52 -6.48 4.50
N TYR A 145 -11.36 -7.13 4.60
CA TYR A 145 -10.27 -6.87 3.67
C TYR A 145 -10.67 -7.17 2.22
N SER A 146 -10.28 -6.31 1.28
CA SER A 146 -10.60 -6.47 -0.14
C SER A 146 -9.60 -5.72 -1.03
N ASP A 147 -8.99 -6.40 -1.98
CA ASP A 147 -8.20 -5.75 -3.03
C ASP A 147 -9.10 -4.87 -3.91
N GLY A 148 -10.36 -5.27 -4.11
CA GLY A 148 -11.37 -4.51 -4.83
C GLY A 148 -11.57 -3.11 -4.30
N ASN A 149 -11.44 -2.89 -2.99
CA ASN A 149 -11.55 -1.55 -2.42
C ASN A 149 -10.44 -0.63 -2.96
N TYR A 150 -9.23 -1.12 -3.09
CA TYR A 150 -8.11 -0.31 -3.59
C TYR A 150 -8.07 -0.22 -5.11
N TYR A 151 -8.71 -1.15 -5.84
CA TYR A 151 -9.01 -0.96 -7.24
C TYR A 151 -9.97 0.23 -7.41
N ILE A 152 -11.07 0.28 -6.64
CA ILE A 152 -12.02 1.41 -6.65
C ILE A 152 -11.31 2.74 -6.30
N VAL A 153 -10.42 2.73 -5.29
CA VAL A 153 -9.60 3.92 -4.94
C VAL A 153 -8.72 4.36 -6.12
N GLY A 154 -8.06 3.42 -6.79
CA GLY A 154 -7.26 3.68 -7.98
C GLY A 154 -8.08 4.32 -9.09
N ARG A 155 -9.28 3.79 -9.37
CA ARG A 155 -10.21 4.32 -10.36
C ARG A 155 -10.68 5.74 -10.01
N ILE A 156 -10.88 6.05 -8.72
CA ILE A 156 -11.18 7.44 -8.29
C ILE A 156 -10.01 8.37 -8.63
N VAL A 157 -8.77 7.94 -8.39
CA VAL A 157 -7.59 8.74 -8.78
C VAL A 157 -7.60 8.98 -10.29
N GLU A 158 -7.78 7.94 -11.09
CA GLU A 158 -7.82 8.02 -12.56
C GLU A 158 -8.90 8.98 -13.07
N GLU A 159 -10.12 8.90 -12.54
CA GLU A 159 -11.23 9.80 -12.89
C GLU A 159 -10.91 11.27 -12.57
N ILE A 160 -10.24 11.55 -11.48
CA ILE A 160 -9.89 12.92 -11.08
C ILE A 160 -8.78 13.49 -11.96
N VAL A 161 -7.75 12.68 -12.26
CA VAL A 161 -6.55 13.18 -12.95
C VAL A 161 -6.62 13.02 -14.47
N GLY A 162 -7.55 12.23 -14.99
CA GLY A 162 -7.69 11.94 -16.42
C GLY A 162 -6.51 11.16 -17.00
N MET A 163 -5.79 10.40 -16.15
CA MET A 163 -4.71 9.51 -16.56
C MET A 163 -4.67 8.27 -15.68
N ASP A 164 -4.02 7.23 -16.14
CA ASP A 164 -3.81 5.98 -15.41
C ASP A 164 -3.06 6.19 -14.08
N LEU A 165 -3.43 5.43 -13.05
CA LEU A 165 -2.84 5.51 -11.69
C LEU A 165 -1.33 5.26 -11.71
N GLU A 166 -0.84 4.30 -12.49
CA GLU A 166 0.59 4.03 -12.60
C GLU A 166 1.34 5.24 -13.17
N LEU A 167 0.82 5.84 -14.26
CA LEU A 167 1.43 7.03 -14.85
C LEU A 167 1.41 8.23 -13.89
N PHE A 168 0.31 8.40 -13.16
CA PHE A 168 0.23 9.44 -12.14
C PHE A 168 1.26 9.23 -11.03
N THR A 169 1.35 8.02 -10.48
CA THR A 169 2.33 7.71 -9.42
C THR A 169 3.77 7.75 -9.94
N GLN A 170 4.03 7.35 -11.18
CA GLN A 170 5.34 7.53 -11.80
C GLN A 170 5.76 8.99 -11.78
N LYS A 171 4.90 9.88 -12.25
CA LYS A 171 5.19 11.32 -12.35
C LYS A 171 5.36 11.98 -10.99
N GLU A 172 4.43 11.71 -10.07
CA GLU A 172 4.33 12.46 -8.82
C GLU A 172 5.14 11.84 -7.67
N VAL A 173 5.44 10.54 -7.73
CA VAL A 173 6.11 9.80 -6.65
C VAL A 173 7.39 9.14 -7.14
N PHE A 174 7.33 8.22 -8.10
CA PHE A 174 8.46 7.34 -8.40
C PHE A 174 9.65 8.08 -9.03
N VAL A 175 9.38 8.94 -10.02
CA VAL A 175 10.44 9.76 -10.65
C VAL A 175 11.09 10.71 -9.63
N PRO A 176 10.33 11.47 -8.80
CA PRO A 176 10.92 12.29 -7.75
C PRO A 176 11.80 11.54 -6.75
N LEU A 177 11.43 10.30 -6.40
CA LEU A 177 12.20 9.47 -5.49
C LEU A 177 13.36 8.74 -6.17
N GLY A 178 13.50 8.85 -7.48
CA GLY A 178 14.46 8.06 -8.25
C GLY A 178 14.19 6.56 -8.15
N CYS A 179 12.93 6.16 -8.10
CA CYS A 179 12.54 4.76 -8.13
C CYS A 179 12.64 4.19 -9.55
N HIS A 180 13.05 2.93 -9.64
CA HIS A 180 13.02 2.20 -10.89
C HIS A 180 11.65 1.60 -11.07
N VAL A 181 10.89 2.11 -12.01
CA VAL A 181 9.57 1.57 -12.31
C VAL A 181 9.73 0.27 -13.08
N ASN A 182 9.09 -0.80 -12.60
CA ASN A 182 9.10 -2.08 -13.28
C ASN A 182 7.78 -2.31 -14.04
N ALA A 183 6.68 -2.51 -13.29
CA ALA A 183 5.34 -2.68 -13.86
C ALA A 183 4.29 -2.59 -12.75
N TRP A 184 3.05 -2.27 -13.12
CA TRP A 184 1.88 -2.45 -12.26
C TRP A 184 0.80 -3.19 -13.04
N SER A 185 0.22 -4.22 -12.44
CA SER A 185 -0.82 -5.04 -13.08
C SER A 185 -2.05 -4.19 -13.41
N ARG A 186 -2.69 -4.55 -14.55
CA ARG A 186 -3.84 -3.84 -15.10
C ARG A 186 -5.00 -4.81 -15.31
N ASP A 187 -6.20 -4.28 -15.31
CA ASP A 187 -7.36 -4.99 -15.81
C ASP A 187 -7.36 -5.09 -17.35
N VAL A 188 -8.40 -5.68 -17.91
CA VAL A 188 -8.53 -5.88 -19.35
C VAL A 188 -8.76 -4.57 -20.13
N ASN A 189 -9.19 -3.50 -19.47
CA ASN A 189 -9.39 -2.17 -20.03
C ASN A 189 -8.15 -1.28 -19.90
N GLY A 190 -7.13 -1.75 -19.20
CA GLY A 190 -5.87 -1.04 -18.99
C GLY A 190 -5.82 -0.20 -17.73
N HIS A 191 -6.81 -0.29 -16.83
CA HIS A 191 -6.79 0.40 -15.54
C HIS A 191 -5.86 -0.30 -14.55
N THR A 192 -5.08 0.48 -13.81
CA THR A 192 -4.15 -0.05 -12.80
C THR A 192 -4.90 -0.70 -11.62
N VAL A 193 -4.48 -1.90 -11.20
CA VAL A 193 -5.17 -2.66 -10.14
C VAL A 193 -5.14 -1.97 -8.78
N GLY A 194 -4.16 -1.12 -8.49
CA GLY A 194 -4.10 -0.29 -7.28
C GLY A 194 -3.91 -1.02 -5.95
N GLY A 195 -4.49 -2.20 -5.79
CA GLY A 195 -4.46 -2.99 -4.55
C GLY A 195 -3.34 -4.01 -4.45
N THR A 196 -2.77 -4.42 -5.59
CA THR A 196 -1.76 -5.48 -5.72
C THR A 196 -1.05 -5.37 -7.06
N GLY A 197 -0.11 -6.28 -7.35
CA GLY A 197 0.49 -6.41 -8.67
C GLY A 197 1.47 -5.30 -9.06
N LEU A 198 1.99 -4.55 -8.10
CA LEU A 198 3.09 -3.61 -8.32
C LEU A 198 4.43 -4.35 -8.16
N TYR A 199 5.23 -4.31 -9.20
CA TYR A 199 6.58 -4.86 -9.19
C TYR A 199 7.59 -3.76 -8.86
N PHE A 200 8.31 -3.93 -7.76
CA PHE A 200 9.21 -2.94 -7.21
C PHE A 200 10.54 -3.58 -6.78
N ARG A 201 11.61 -2.79 -6.74
CA ARG A 201 12.84 -3.21 -6.08
C ARG A 201 12.73 -3.01 -4.59
N THR A 202 13.49 -3.78 -3.81
CA THR A 202 13.50 -3.63 -2.35
C THR A 202 13.98 -2.25 -1.93
N GLU A 203 14.97 -1.68 -2.64
CA GLU A 203 15.47 -0.33 -2.41
C GLU A 203 14.37 0.73 -2.65
N ASP A 204 13.56 0.54 -3.68
CA ASP A 204 12.50 1.48 -4.02
C ASP A 204 11.33 1.37 -3.03
N LEU A 205 11.03 0.16 -2.56
CA LEU A 205 10.09 -0.05 -1.48
C LEU A 205 10.57 0.63 -0.16
N ALA A 206 11.88 0.56 0.12
CA ALA A 206 12.46 1.26 1.27
C ALA A 206 12.28 2.78 1.19
N LYS A 207 12.38 3.37 -0.02
CA LYS A 207 12.14 4.82 -0.23
C LYS A 207 10.70 5.22 0.10
N ILE A 208 9.71 4.34 -0.14
CA ILE A 208 8.33 4.58 0.28
C ILE A 208 8.23 4.63 1.81
N GLY A 209 8.86 3.70 2.51
CA GLY A 209 8.95 3.75 3.97
C GLY A 209 9.66 5.01 4.50
N TRP A 210 10.67 5.50 3.75
CA TRP A 210 11.37 6.74 4.08
C TRP A 210 10.46 7.97 3.99
N LEU A 211 9.55 8.01 3.02
CA LEU A 211 8.52 9.04 2.95
C LEU A 211 7.61 9.02 4.19
N TRP A 212 7.22 7.84 4.68
CA TRP A 212 6.41 7.73 5.89
C TRP A 212 7.16 8.27 7.12
N ALA A 213 8.43 7.88 7.27
CA ALA A 213 9.27 8.31 8.39
C ALA A 213 9.58 9.82 8.37
N ASN A 214 9.42 10.48 7.23
CA ASN A 214 9.69 11.90 7.05
C ASN A 214 8.44 12.72 6.68
N GLU A 215 7.25 12.25 7.09
CA GLU A 215 5.99 12.99 6.96
C GLU A 215 5.73 13.52 5.53
N GLY A 216 6.05 12.69 4.53
CA GLY A 216 5.88 13.00 3.11
C GLY A 216 6.98 13.86 2.49
N MET A 217 8.08 14.11 3.21
CA MET A 217 9.23 14.84 2.68
C MET A 217 10.25 13.91 2.03
N TRP A 218 10.78 14.32 0.89
CA TRP A 218 11.91 13.71 0.20
C TRP A 218 13.00 14.76 -0.01
N GLY A 219 13.94 14.85 0.90
CA GLY A 219 14.84 15.99 1.01
C GLY A 219 14.03 17.27 1.22
N ASP A 220 14.28 18.26 0.37
CA ASP A 220 13.55 19.55 0.41
C ASP A 220 12.22 19.50 -0.35
N ARG A 221 11.92 18.41 -1.03
CA ARG A 221 10.68 18.25 -1.80
C ARG A 221 9.61 17.60 -0.96
N ARG A 222 8.43 18.22 -0.90
CA ARG A 222 7.23 17.63 -0.33
C ARG A 222 6.49 16.82 -1.41
N ILE A 223 6.23 15.56 -1.12
CA ILE A 223 5.42 14.66 -1.98
C ILE A 223 3.96 14.72 -1.57
N TYR A 224 3.66 14.67 -0.27
CA TYR A 224 2.33 14.89 0.32
C TYR A 224 2.46 15.61 1.66
N SER A 225 1.37 16.23 2.12
CA SER A 225 1.36 17.08 3.32
C SER A 225 1.59 16.30 4.61
N LYS A 226 1.99 17.04 5.65
CA LYS A 226 2.01 16.52 7.01
C LYS A 226 0.61 16.15 7.48
N GLU A 227 -0.42 16.92 7.11
CA GLU A 227 -1.82 16.64 7.42
C GLU A 227 -2.24 15.27 6.89
N TRP A 228 -1.85 14.94 5.66
CA TRP A 228 -2.11 13.60 5.11
C TRP A 228 -1.31 12.54 5.85
N SER A 229 -0.05 12.81 6.19
CA SER A 229 0.76 11.89 6.99
C SER A 229 0.12 11.61 8.35
N ASP A 230 -0.42 12.62 9.02
CA ASP A 230 -1.11 12.48 10.30
C ASP A 230 -2.40 11.66 10.17
N LEU A 231 -3.18 11.85 9.10
CA LEU A 231 -4.33 11.00 8.78
C LEU A 231 -3.90 9.55 8.54
N PHE A 232 -2.86 9.34 7.74
CA PHE A 232 -2.31 8.06 7.39
C PHE A 232 -1.85 7.26 8.61
N VAL A 233 -1.20 7.91 9.58
CA VAL A 233 -0.67 7.30 10.81
C VAL A 233 -1.71 7.24 11.93
N ASN A 234 -2.53 8.27 12.12
CA ASN A 234 -3.39 8.42 13.30
C ASN A 234 -4.72 7.65 13.20
N TYR A 235 -5.21 7.37 11.99
CA TYR A 235 -6.43 6.57 11.83
C TYR A 235 -6.31 5.12 12.31
N GLN A 236 -5.12 4.72 12.68
CA GLN A 236 -4.82 3.36 13.09
C GLN A 236 -4.99 3.11 14.58
N LYS A 237 -5.56 4.06 15.30
CA LYS A 237 -5.90 3.89 16.73
C LYS A 237 -7.19 3.08 16.96
N ASP A 238 -7.78 2.54 15.89
CA ASP A 238 -9.03 1.83 15.98
C ASP A 238 -8.86 0.42 16.55
N GLN A 239 -9.79 0.03 17.41
CA GLN A 239 -9.64 -1.12 18.33
C GLN A 239 -9.72 -2.50 17.67
N VAL A 240 -10.11 -2.60 16.38
CA VAL A 240 -10.42 -3.90 15.76
C VAL A 240 -9.34 -4.39 14.81
N ALA A 241 -8.72 -3.52 14.05
CA ALA A 241 -7.56 -3.82 13.25
C ALA A 241 -6.75 -2.53 13.11
N ASP A 242 -5.51 -2.55 13.50
CA ASP A 242 -4.60 -1.41 13.35
C ASP A 242 -4.24 -1.17 11.87
N TYR A 243 -5.26 -1.21 11.00
CA TYR A 243 -5.13 -1.08 9.56
C TYR A 243 -5.94 0.12 9.04
N GLY A 244 -5.32 0.89 8.20
CA GLY A 244 -5.97 1.96 7.44
C GLY A 244 -5.04 2.54 6.40
N TYR A 245 -5.62 3.00 5.30
CA TYR A 245 -4.88 3.67 4.24
C TYR A 245 -3.71 2.86 3.66
N GLY A 246 -3.82 1.52 3.67
CA GLY A 246 -2.83 0.60 3.08
C GLY A 246 -1.68 0.19 4.00
N ILE A 247 -1.66 0.62 5.26
CA ILE A 247 -0.64 0.26 6.25
C ILE A 247 -1.23 -0.20 7.58
N CYS A 248 -0.40 -0.84 8.39
CA CYS A 248 -0.71 -1.21 9.77
C CYS A 248 0.18 -0.45 10.74
N ARG A 249 -0.36 -0.07 11.90
CA ARG A 249 0.45 0.30 13.04
C ARG A 249 0.79 -0.98 13.82
N ILE A 250 2.07 -1.31 13.92
CA ILE A 250 2.53 -2.56 14.54
C ILE A 250 3.15 -2.34 15.93
N ALA A 251 3.54 -1.11 16.24
CA ALA A 251 3.98 -0.67 17.57
C ALA A 251 3.84 0.84 17.71
N ASP A 252 4.16 1.41 18.86
CA ASP A 252 4.14 2.86 19.03
C ASP A 252 5.21 3.54 18.17
N GLY A 253 4.75 4.44 17.29
CA GLY A 253 5.60 5.10 16.30
C GLY A 253 6.13 4.18 15.19
N VAL A 254 5.64 2.94 15.07
CA VAL A 254 6.11 2.00 14.04
C VAL A 254 4.94 1.57 13.15
N VAL A 255 5.06 1.85 11.86
CA VAL A 255 4.08 1.46 10.83
C VAL A 255 4.68 0.49 9.82
N ALA A 256 3.84 -0.34 9.22
CA ALA A 256 4.28 -1.31 8.24
C ALA A 256 3.24 -1.50 7.12
N GLY A 257 3.74 -1.65 5.89
CA GLY A 257 3.01 -2.21 4.77
C GLY A 257 3.43 -3.66 4.57
N GLY A 258 2.48 -4.55 4.40
CA GLY A 258 2.73 -5.98 4.18
C GLY A 258 2.07 -6.48 2.90
N GLY A 259 2.69 -7.46 2.28
CA GLY A 259 2.18 -8.16 1.10
C GLY A 259 2.19 -9.67 1.28
N MET A 260 1.37 -10.36 0.50
CA MET A 260 1.29 -11.82 0.46
C MET A 260 2.70 -12.40 0.29
N TYR A 261 2.91 -13.59 0.80
CA TYR A 261 4.20 -14.32 0.78
C TYR A 261 5.37 -13.61 1.49
N GLY A 262 5.07 -12.63 2.38
CA GLY A 262 6.06 -12.05 3.28
C GLY A 262 6.78 -10.81 2.76
N GLN A 263 6.26 -10.15 1.74
CA GLN A 263 6.76 -8.83 1.34
C GLN A 263 6.52 -7.80 2.45
N GLY A 264 7.39 -6.82 2.59
CA GLY A 264 7.13 -5.79 3.57
C GLY A 264 8.04 -4.58 3.54
N VAL A 265 7.53 -3.52 4.14
CA VAL A 265 8.26 -2.32 4.50
C VAL A 265 7.78 -1.86 5.86
N CYS A 266 8.70 -1.57 6.74
CA CYS A 266 8.47 -1.12 8.10
C CYS A 266 9.21 0.20 8.32
N ALA A 267 8.55 1.19 8.91
CA ALA A 267 9.13 2.48 9.22
C ALA A 267 8.96 2.79 10.72
N ASP A 268 10.07 3.00 11.42
CA ASP A 268 10.12 3.60 12.75
C ASP A 268 10.13 5.13 12.56
N LEU A 269 9.01 5.75 12.87
CA LEU A 269 8.80 7.18 12.67
C LEU A 269 9.59 8.02 13.68
N ASN A 270 9.83 7.46 14.88
CA ASN A 270 10.55 8.15 15.94
C ASN A 270 12.06 8.18 15.67
N ARG A 271 12.61 7.05 15.18
CA ARG A 271 14.04 6.92 14.88
C ARG A 271 14.38 7.27 13.45
N LYS A 272 13.37 7.47 12.59
CA LYS A 272 13.54 7.63 11.14
C LYS A 272 14.39 6.51 10.55
N ARG A 273 14.01 5.28 10.84
CA ARG A 273 14.65 4.07 10.33
C ARG A 273 13.62 3.25 9.54
N VAL A 274 14.05 2.72 8.42
CA VAL A 274 13.22 1.89 7.55
C VAL A 274 13.89 0.56 7.31
N VAL A 275 13.08 -0.49 7.26
CA VAL A 275 13.48 -1.81 6.77
C VAL A 275 12.50 -2.23 5.69
N ALA A 276 13.00 -2.57 4.52
CA ALA A 276 12.21 -3.17 3.46
C ALA A 276 12.78 -4.53 3.07
N PHE A 277 11.92 -5.43 2.65
CA PHE A 277 12.33 -6.78 2.26
C PHE A 277 11.37 -7.37 1.25
N HIS A 278 11.93 -8.19 0.36
CA HIS A 278 11.16 -9.09 -0.50
C HIS A 278 11.50 -10.53 -0.17
N CYS A 279 10.46 -11.36 -0.08
CA CYS A 279 10.62 -12.80 0.05
C CYS A 279 9.51 -13.55 -0.68
N PHE A 280 9.64 -14.85 -0.80
CA PHE A 280 8.59 -15.72 -1.30
C PHE A 280 8.40 -16.90 -0.34
N ASP A 281 7.47 -16.75 0.57
CA ASP A 281 7.09 -17.73 1.59
C ASP A 281 5.66 -18.22 1.41
N PRO A 282 5.40 -19.12 0.44
CA PRO A 282 4.04 -19.60 0.15
C PRO A 282 3.46 -20.47 1.27
N HIS A 283 4.26 -20.85 2.25
CA HIS A 283 3.85 -21.71 3.36
C HIS A 283 3.76 -20.98 4.70
N GLY A 284 4.04 -19.67 4.74
CA GLY A 284 3.99 -18.88 5.97
C GLY A 284 4.96 -19.37 7.05
N LYS A 285 6.12 -19.94 6.65
CA LYS A 285 7.12 -20.49 7.58
C LYS A 285 7.92 -19.42 8.31
N THR A 286 7.97 -18.22 7.74
CA THR A 286 8.63 -17.09 8.37
C THR A 286 7.58 -16.16 8.96
N ALA A 287 7.84 -15.63 10.15
CA ALA A 287 6.95 -14.66 10.77
C ALA A 287 6.97 -13.27 10.09
N GLY A 288 7.72 -13.14 9.00
CA GLY A 288 8.02 -11.87 8.38
C GLY A 288 8.90 -10.98 9.27
N LEU A 289 9.60 -10.03 8.65
CA LEU A 289 10.47 -9.12 9.41
C LEU A 289 9.70 -7.94 10.04
N ASN A 290 8.45 -7.67 9.67
CA ASN A 290 7.68 -6.55 10.23
C ASN A 290 7.59 -6.61 11.76
N GLY A 291 7.22 -7.78 12.31
CA GLY A 291 7.13 -7.97 13.76
C GLY A 291 8.50 -7.87 14.45
N PHE A 292 9.55 -8.34 13.80
CA PHE A 292 10.92 -8.21 14.30
C PHE A 292 11.37 -6.74 14.29
N CYS A 293 11.05 -6.00 13.22
CA CYS A 293 11.39 -4.57 13.10
C CYS A 293 10.73 -3.74 14.20
N ALA A 294 9.51 -4.07 14.63
CA ALA A 294 8.83 -3.40 15.73
C ALA A 294 9.54 -3.58 17.09
N GLY A 295 10.24 -4.69 17.26
CA GLY A 295 10.95 -5.06 18.49
C GLY A 295 12.42 -4.65 18.53
N LEU A 296 12.98 -4.14 17.44
CA LEU A 296 14.39 -3.73 17.39
C LEU A 296 14.65 -2.57 18.35
N LYS A 297 15.45 -2.88 19.37
CA LYS A 297 16.09 -1.89 20.23
C LYS A 297 17.49 -1.60 19.66
N ASP A 298 17.99 -0.41 19.94
CA ASP A 298 19.35 -0.02 19.55
C ASP A 298 20.40 -0.97 20.14
#